data_a164a955d89e9f4d6fdd3f038cef6981
#
_entry.id   a164a955d89e9f4d6fdd3f038cef6981
#
_cell.length_a   1.000
_cell.length_b   1.000
_cell.length_c   1.000
_cell.angle_alpha   90.00
_cell.angle_beta   90.00
_cell.angle_gamma   90.00
#
_symmetry.space_group_name_H-M   'P 1'
#
loop_
_entity.id
_entity.type
_entity.pdbx_description
1 polymer ?
#
loop_
_entity_poly.entity_id
_entity_poly.type
_entity_poly.pdbx_seq_one_letter_code
_entity_poly.pdbx_strand_id
1 'polypeptide(L)'
;FRFDLASIMGRNEDGSPMSKPPILQSLAFDPILGRVKLIAEAWDAGGLYQVGSFPAWNRWSEWNGRFRDDLRCFLKGDYGMAQAAIERILGSADLYSPENRGENATVNFLNCHDGFTLYDMYAYNWKHNEKNGWNNTDGDNNNNSWNCGEEGESMNPEVLALRNRMRKNSFAVLMCSRGAAMFLAGDEFCNTQFGNNNAYCQDNEISWIDWSRKEQYSEMFEFCKFMIQLRKEHPILRGRSGPSGCGFPEVSVHNSKAWNAECNQDTHTIGVMFAGRNASNTEDDIIYIGVNTFWEYCDIELPKLPLGRKWKVLVNTEFEHTQDVDYDLLTRRKSDILLTMCPRSVLVARVEKYFE
;
A
#
# COMPACT_ATOMS: atom_id res chain seq x y z
N PHE A 1 8.41 -19.34 -4.44
CA PHE A 1 9.61 -18.86 -5.15
C PHE A 1 9.35 -17.50 -5.76
N ARG A 2 10.24 -16.53 -5.54
CA ARG A 2 10.30 -15.25 -6.25
C ARG A 2 11.47 -15.31 -7.23
N PHE A 3 11.22 -14.92 -8.47
CA PHE A 3 12.19 -14.94 -9.54
C PHE A 3 12.63 -13.51 -9.86
N ASP A 4 13.92 -13.29 -9.70
CA ASP A 4 14.57 -12.03 -10.00
C ASP A 4 14.59 -11.77 -11.50
N LEU A 5 14.34 -10.51 -11.90
CA LEU A 5 14.32 -10.10 -13.31
C LEU A 5 13.62 -11.13 -14.22
N ALA A 6 12.46 -11.63 -13.81
CA ALA A 6 11.83 -12.80 -14.42
C ALA A 6 11.50 -12.62 -15.91
N SER A 7 11.34 -11.39 -16.39
CA SER A 7 11.09 -11.09 -17.79
C SER A 7 12.27 -11.52 -18.72
N ILE A 8 13.49 -11.61 -18.20
CA ILE A 8 14.64 -12.09 -18.99
C ILE A 8 14.46 -13.53 -19.49
N MET A 9 13.76 -14.37 -18.71
CA MET A 9 13.44 -15.76 -19.08
C MET A 9 12.44 -15.87 -20.24
N GLY A 10 11.84 -14.77 -20.61
CA GLY A 10 10.88 -14.66 -21.69
C GLY A 10 11.40 -13.95 -22.93
N ARG A 11 12.71 -13.81 -23.12
CA ARG A 11 13.30 -13.22 -24.33
C ARG A 11 13.77 -14.25 -25.33
N ASN A 12 13.57 -13.95 -26.62
CA ASN A 12 14.18 -14.64 -27.75
C ASN A 12 15.69 -14.31 -27.84
N GLU A 13 16.41 -15.01 -28.70
CA GLU A 13 17.85 -14.76 -28.95
C GLU A 13 18.13 -13.34 -29.48
N ASP A 14 17.17 -12.75 -30.17
CA ASP A 14 17.26 -11.36 -30.66
C ASP A 14 16.86 -10.30 -29.60
N GLY A 15 16.54 -10.75 -28.38
CA GLY A 15 16.11 -9.90 -27.28
C GLY A 15 14.63 -9.51 -27.28
N SER A 16 13.85 -9.89 -28.29
CA SER A 16 12.40 -9.65 -28.31
C SER A 16 11.65 -10.51 -27.30
N PRO A 17 10.50 -10.04 -26.75
CA PRO A 17 9.74 -10.84 -25.81
C PRO A 17 8.99 -11.99 -26.50
N MET A 18 9.04 -13.18 -25.88
CA MET A 18 8.27 -14.35 -26.31
C MET A 18 6.83 -14.24 -25.84
N SER A 19 5.87 -14.61 -26.68
CA SER A 19 4.45 -14.73 -26.26
C SER A 19 4.21 -15.94 -25.35
N LYS A 20 4.97 -17.01 -25.51
CA LYS A 20 4.85 -18.27 -24.73
C LYS A 20 6.25 -18.77 -24.35
N PRO A 21 6.90 -18.16 -23.34
CA PRO A 21 8.23 -18.58 -22.90
C PRO A 21 8.22 -20.00 -22.36
N PRO A 22 9.00 -20.95 -22.93
CA PRO A 22 8.96 -22.35 -22.55
C PRO A 22 9.29 -22.60 -21.07
N ILE A 23 10.30 -21.90 -20.52
CA ILE A 23 10.71 -22.08 -19.13
C ILE A 23 9.62 -21.62 -18.15
N LEU A 24 9.00 -20.45 -18.39
CA LEU A 24 7.94 -19.92 -17.54
C LEU A 24 6.69 -20.82 -17.60
N GLN A 25 6.38 -21.34 -18.79
CA GLN A 25 5.30 -22.31 -18.97
C GLN A 25 5.58 -23.62 -18.23
N SER A 26 6.80 -24.16 -18.36
CA SER A 26 7.20 -25.39 -17.67
C SER A 26 7.09 -25.24 -16.16
N LEU A 27 7.54 -24.13 -15.58
CA LEU A 27 7.42 -23.84 -14.16
C LEU A 27 5.94 -23.71 -13.72
N ALA A 28 5.10 -23.10 -14.55
CA ALA A 28 3.67 -22.93 -14.25
C ALA A 28 2.91 -24.26 -14.16
N PHE A 29 3.28 -25.23 -14.98
CA PHE A 29 2.62 -26.53 -15.06
C PHE A 29 3.40 -27.70 -14.41
N ASP A 30 4.51 -27.41 -13.75
CA ASP A 30 5.28 -28.43 -13.04
C ASP A 30 4.48 -29.03 -11.89
N PRO A 31 4.32 -30.36 -11.82
CA PRO A 31 3.49 -31.02 -10.79
C PRO A 31 4.06 -30.89 -9.38
N ILE A 32 5.37 -30.73 -9.23
CA ILE A 32 6.03 -30.53 -7.93
C ILE A 32 5.77 -29.10 -7.44
N LEU A 33 5.91 -28.12 -8.35
CA LEU A 33 5.70 -26.71 -8.05
C LEU A 33 4.20 -26.33 -7.97
N GLY A 34 3.28 -27.21 -8.34
CA GLY A 34 1.84 -26.95 -8.35
C GLY A 34 1.27 -26.45 -7.01
N ARG A 35 1.94 -26.72 -5.89
CA ARG A 35 1.51 -26.34 -4.53
C ARG A 35 2.25 -25.11 -3.97
N VAL A 36 3.24 -24.57 -4.67
CA VAL A 36 4.03 -23.43 -4.22
C VAL A 36 3.63 -22.15 -4.97
N LYS A 37 3.85 -21.01 -4.36
CA LYS A 37 3.63 -19.71 -5.01
C LYS A 37 4.80 -19.41 -5.94
N LEU A 38 4.47 -18.99 -7.18
CA LEU A 38 5.42 -18.47 -8.16
C LEU A 38 5.19 -16.97 -8.28
N ILE A 39 6.21 -16.19 -8.00
CA ILE A 39 6.14 -14.74 -7.98
C ILE A 39 7.20 -14.19 -8.94
N ALA A 40 6.80 -13.36 -9.86
CA ALA A 40 7.70 -12.73 -10.81
C ALA A 40 8.02 -11.30 -10.40
N GLU A 41 9.28 -10.95 -10.49
CA GLU A 41 9.65 -9.58 -10.76
C GLU A 41 9.48 -9.39 -12.27
N ALA A 42 8.35 -8.76 -12.65
CA ALA A 42 7.86 -8.74 -14.03
C ALA A 42 8.53 -7.65 -14.90
N TRP A 43 9.84 -7.51 -14.78
CA TRP A 43 10.70 -6.62 -15.59
C TRP A 43 12.11 -7.22 -15.70
N ASP A 44 12.97 -6.55 -16.47
CA ASP A 44 14.38 -6.90 -16.60
C ASP A 44 15.29 -5.68 -16.80
N ALA A 45 16.60 -5.89 -16.70
CA ALA A 45 17.61 -4.85 -16.89
C ALA A 45 17.70 -4.33 -18.34
N GLY A 46 17.13 -5.04 -19.31
CA GLY A 46 17.06 -4.62 -20.73
C GLY A 46 15.86 -3.71 -21.04
N GLY A 47 15.11 -3.27 -20.02
CA GLY A 47 14.00 -2.34 -20.18
C GLY A 47 12.64 -2.97 -20.50
N LEU A 48 12.53 -4.30 -20.48
CA LEU A 48 11.24 -4.96 -20.62
C LEU A 48 10.47 -4.86 -19.29
N TYR A 49 9.28 -4.26 -19.34
CA TYR A 49 8.39 -4.08 -18.20
C TYR A 49 7.04 -4.74 -18.48
N GLN A 50 6.76 -5.86 -17.83
CA GLN A 50 5.59 -6.72 -18.10
C GLN A 50 4.59 -6.78 -16.94
N VAL A 51 4.60 -5.81 -16.02
CA VAL A 51 3.61 -5.76 -14.94
C VAL A 51 2.20 -5.68 -15.53
N GLY A 52 1.37 -6.68 -15.21
CA GLY A 52 0.03 -6.87 -15.79
C GLY A 52 -0.01 -7.67 -17.11
N SER A 53 1.13 -7.83 -17.78
CA SER A 53 1.22 -8.56 -19.07
C SER A 53 2.23 -9.72 -19.05
N PHE A 54 2.78 -10.05 -17.88
CA PHE A 54 3.69 -11.19 -17.72
C PHE A 54 3.01 -12.50 -18.11
N PRO A 55 3.70 -13.41 -18.85
CA PRO A 55 3.14 -14.71 -19.23
C PRO A 55 2.90 -15.60 -18.01
N ALA A 56 1.69 -15.65 -17.52
CA ALA A 56 1.39 -16.16 -16.16
C ALA A 56 0.58 -17.46 -16.10
N TRP A 57 -0.17 -17.81 -17.15
CA TRP A 57 -1.05 -19.00 -17.18
C TRP A 57 -1.94 -19.15 -15.93
N ASN A 58 -2.44 -18.05 -15.36
CA ASN A 58 -3.21 -17.99 -14.10
C ASN A 58 -2.46 -18.61 -12.89
N ARG A 59 -1.14 -18.68 -12.95
CA ARG A 59 -0.32 -19.38 -11.96
C ARG A 59 0.67 -18.45 -11.27
N TRP A 60 1.25 -17.53 -12.02
CA TRP A 60 2.22 -16.58 -11.51
C TRP A 60 1.55 -15.35 -10.90
N SER A 61 2.03 -14.93 -9.74
CA SER A 61 1.80 -13.60 -9.20
C SER A 61 2.96 -12.68 -9.60
N GLU A 62 2.72 -11.39 -9.54
CA GLU A 62 3.72 -10.37 -9.91
C GLU A 62 3.93 -9.38 -8.76
N TRP A 63 5.17 -8.97 -8.56
CA TRP A 63 5.42 -7.73 -7.84
C TRP A 63 4.83 -6.57 -8.62
N ASN A 64 3.88 -5.85 -8.00
CA ASN A 64 3.16 -4.79 -8.66
C ASN A 64 3.91 -3.45 -8.55
N GLY A 65 4.84 -3.21 -9.49
CA GLY A 65 5.58 -1.95 -9.54
C GLY A 65 4.70 -0.73 -9.77
N ARG A 66 3.52 -0.88 -10.43
CA ARG A 66 2.58 0.23 -10.59
C ARG A 66 1.89 0.58 -9.26
N PHE A 67 1.60 -0.42 -8.42
CA PHE A 67 1.11 -0.14 -7.07
C PHE A 67 2.10 0.74 -6.31
N ARG A 68 3.39 0.39 -6.35
CA ARG A 68 4.45 1.16 -5.73
C ARG A 68 4.46 2.62 -6.22
N ASP A 69 4.53 2.80 -7.53
CA ASP A 69 4.76 4.11 -8.12
C ASP A 69 3.53 5.02 -7.99
N ASP A 70 2.35 4.52 -8.35
CA ASP A 70 1.10 5.27 -8.30
C ASP A 70 0.74 5.69 -6.86
N LEU A 71 0.91 4.80 -5.88
CA LEU A 71 0.60 5.15 -4.50
C LEU A 71 1.67 6.03 -3.84
N ARG A 72 2.95 5.88 -4.20
CA ARG A 72 3.97 6.84 -3.75
C ARG A 72 3.65 8.25 -4.25
N CYS A 73 3.32 8.40 -5.53
CA CYS A 73 2.91 9.68 -6.12
C CYS A 73 1.65 10.24 -5.45
N PHE A 74 0.62 9.43 -5.28
CA PHE A 74 -0.62 9.89 -4.65
C PHE A 74 -0.41 10.31 -3.20
N LEU A 75 0.28 9.49 -2.38
CA LEU A 75 0.48 9.76 -0.95
C LEU A 75 1.30 11.03 -0.71
N LYS A 76 2.29 11.33 -1.53
CA LYS A 76 3.01 12.61 -1.41
C LYS A 76 2.23 13.82 -1.94
N GLY A 77 1.07 13.60 -2.61
CA GLY A 77 0.15 14.63 -3.04
C GLY A 77 0.36 15.11 -4.48
N ASP A 78 0.90 14.27 -5.36
CA ASP A 78 1.01 14.60 -6.78
C ASP A 78 -0.38 14.74 -7.42
N TYR A 79 -0.52 15.69 -8.34
CA TYR A 79 -1.76 15.95 -9.05
C TYR A 79 -2.13 14.81 -10.01
N GLY A 80 -3.44 14.56 -10.17
CA GLY A 80 -3.95 13.59 -11.14
C GLY A 80 -3.79 12.12 -10.75
N MET A 81 -3.34 11.82 -9.54
CA MET A 81 -3.04 10.44 -9.11
C MET A 81 -4.21 9.73 -8.42
N ALA A 82 -5.32 10.42 -8.14
CA ALA A 82 -6.44 9.85 -7.37
C ALA A 82 -7.05 8.61 -8.02
N GLN A 83 -7.32 8.63 -9.33
CA GLN A 83 -7.90 7.50 -10.04
C GLN A 83 -6.96 6.29 -10.04
N ALA A 84 -5.67 6.51 -10.30
CA ALA A 84 -4.67 5.43 -10.25
C ALA A 84 -4.58 4.84 -8.85
N ALA A 85 -4.57 5.66 -7.80
CA ALA A 85 -4.55 5.18 -6.42
C ALA A 85 -5.77 4.32 -6.07
N ILE A 86 -6.97 4.71 -6.51
CA ILE A 86 -8.19 3.93 -6.35
C ILE A 86 -8.04 2.55 -7.02
N GLU A 87 -7.60 2.51 -8.27
CA GLU A 87 -7.36 1.25 -8.98
C GLU A 87 -6.37 0.34 -8.24
N ARG A 88 -5.30 0.90 -7.67
CA ARG A 88 -4.32 0.13 -6.88
C ARG A 88 -4.95 -0.42 -5.60
N ILE A 89 -5.70 0.39 -4.86
CA ILE A 89 -6.38 -0.03 -3.61
C ILE A 89 -7.39 -1.14 -3.88
N LEU A 90 -8.08 -1.09 -5.02
CA LEU A 90 -9.08 -2.08 -5.43
C LEU A 90 -8.49 -3.40 -5.96
N GLY A 91 -7.16 -3.53 -6.06
CA GLY A 91 -6.48 -4.75 -6.48
C GLY A 91 -6.01 -4.73 -7.94
N SER A 92 -5.96 -3.57 -8.56
CA SER A 92 -5.38 -3.36 -9.90
C SER A 92 -6.08 -4.17 -11.00
N ALA A 93 -7.42 -4.10 -11.07
CA ALA A 93 -8.20 -4.84 -12.07
C ALA A 93 -7.90 -4.44 -13.52
N ASP A 94 -7.38 -3.24 -13.73
CA ASP A 94 -6.85 -2.75 -15.01
C ASP A 94 -5.62 -3.54 -15.49
N LEU A 95 -4.85 -4.12 -14.55
CA LEU A 95 -3.66 -4.95 -14.83
C LEU A 95 -3.99 -6.44 -14.73
N TYR A 96 -4.79 -6.82 -13.75
CA TYR A 96 -5.09 -8.20 -13.38
C TYR A 96 -6.59 -8.42 -13.37
N SER A 97 -7.19 -8.58 -14.56
CA SER A 97 -8.63 -8.80 -14.62
C SER A 97 -8.99 -10.08 -13.85
N PRO A 98 -10.08 -10.06 -13.06
CA PRO A 98 -10.51 -11.21 -12.27
C PRO A 98 -10.78 -12.47 -13.12
N GLU A 99 -11.14 -12.29 -14.39
CA GLU A 99 -11.42 -13.36 -15.35
C GLU A 99 -10.16 -14.10 -15.78
N ASN A 100 -9.02 -13.38 -15.88
CA ASN A 100 -7.78 -13.92 -16.44
C ASN A 100 -6.70 -14.20 -15.41
N ARG A 101 -6.65 -13.46 -14.32
CA ARG A 101 -5.52 -13.50 -13.37
C ARG A 101 -5.95 -13.65 -11.91
N GLY A 102 -7.16 -13.16 -11.57
CA GLY A 102 -7.70 -13.21 -10.21
C GLY A 102 -7.01 -12.26 -9.22
N GLU A 103 -7.58 -12.19 -8.03
CA GLU A 103 -7.15 -11.28 -6.96
C GLU A 103 -5.76 -11.60 -6.38
N ASN A 104 -5.27 -12.82 -6.60
CA ASN A 104 -3.97 -13.27 -6.09
C ASN A 104 -2.79 -12.97 -7.03
N ALA A 105 -3.04 -12.34 -8.17
CA ALA A 105 -2.00 -12.02 -9.13
C ALA A 105 -1.08 -10.89 -8.64
N THR A 106 -1.62 -9.95 -7.88
CA THR A 106 -0.88 -8.77 -7.43
C THR A 106 -0.23 -8.98 -6.07
N VAL A 107 1.09 -8.75 -6.00
CA VAL A 107 1.84 -8.56 -4.75
C VAL A 107 2.10 -7.05 -4.62
N ASN A 108 1.37 -6.43 -3.72
CA ASN A 108 1.40 -4.98 -3.49
C ASN A 108 2.53 -4.62 -2.55
N PHE A 109 3.29 -3.59 -2.89
CA PHE A 109 4.35 -3.07 -2.03
C PHE A 109 4.58 -1.58 -2.29
N LEU A 110 5.10 -0.89 -1.30
CA LEU A 110 5.62 0.46 -1.46
C LEU A 110 7.14 0.48 -1.47
N ASN A 111 7.76 -0.45 -0.74
CA ASN A 111 9.20 -0.60 -0.59
C ASN A 111 9.58 -2.07 -0.72
N CYS A 112 10.77 -2.34 -1.24
CA CYS A 112 11.37 -3.66 -1.33
C CYS A 112 12.88 -3.55 -1.08
N HIS A 113 13.65 -4.60 -1.38
CA HIS A 113 15.10 -4.61 -1.22
C HIS A 113 15.82 -3.61 -2.14
N ASP A 114 15.21 -3.25 -3.26
CA ASP A 114 15.67 -2.20 -4.16
C ASP A 114 14.92 -0.90 -3.88
N GLY A 115 15.63 0.22 -3.90
CA GLY A 115 15.09 1.53 -3.61
C GLY A 115 15.19 1.93 -2.13
N PHE A 116 14.49 2.99 -1.76
CA PHE A 116 14.45 3.49 -0.37
C PHE A 116 13.65 2.55 0.54
N THR A 117 14.07 2.46 1.81
CA THR A 117 13.22 1.95 2.89
C THR A 117 12.01 2.86 3.10
N LEU A 118 11.00 2.43 3.85
CA LEU A 118 9.85 3.27 4.20
C LEU A 118 10.27 4.52 4.99
N TYR A 119 11.31 4.42 5.81
CA TYR A 119 11.87 5.56 6.51
C TYR A 119 12.51 6.55 5.55
N ASP A 120 13.39 6.05 4.67
CA ASP A 120 14.16 6.87 3.74
C ASP A 120 13.26 7.53 2.69
N MET A 121 12.17 6.88 2.30
CA MET A 121 11.18 7.42 1.36
C MET A 121 10.58 8.74 1.85
N TYR A 122 10.52 8.98 3.16
CA TYR A 122 10.03 10.22 3.76
C TYR A 122 11.11 11.05 4.43
N ALA A 123 12.39 10.70 4.23
CA ALA A 123 13.52 11.45 4.72
C ALA A 123 14.41 12.01 3.61
N TYR A 124 14.36 11.43 2.41
CA TYR A 124 15.26 11.79 1.31
C TYR A 124 14.51 12.04 0.01
N ASN A 125 14.82 13.15 -0.66
CA ASN A 125 14.42 13.39 -2.05
C ASN A 125 15.43 12.78 -3.02
N TRP A 126 16.71 12.74 -2.62
CA TRP A 126 17.81 12.32 -3.45
C TRP A 126 18.46 11.06 -2.90
N LYS A 127 18.96 10.20 -3.79
CA LYS A 127 19.73 9.03 -3.39
C LYS A 127 21.14 9.43 -2.92
N HIS A 128 21.67 8.69 -1.96
CA HIS A 128 23.00 8.87 -1.37
C HIS A 128 23.79 7.58 -1.47
N ASN A 129 24.18 7.20 -2.72
CA ASN A 129 24.87 5.95 -3.05
C ASN A 129 26.40 6.13 -3.17
N GLU A 130 26.97 7.24 -2.70
CA GLU A 130 28.38 7.55 -2.85
C GLU A 130 29.28 6.45 -2.30
N LYS A 131 28.88 5.80 -1.20
CA LYS A 131 29.62 4.68 -0.58
C LYS A 131 29.62 3.41 -1.40
N ASN A 132 28.80 3.30 -2.45
CA ASN A 132 28.78 2.18 -3.36
C ASN A 132 29.96 2.20 -4.38
N GLY A 133 30.70 3.31 -4.45
CA GLY A 133 31.89 3.42 -5.32
C GLY A 133 31.60 3.77 -6.78
N TRP A 134 30.33 4.09 -7.13
CA TRP A 134 29.89 4.44 -8.49
C TRP A 134 29.60 5.93 -8.66
N ASN A 135 30.13 6.81 -7.80
CA ASN A 135 29.91 8.23 -7.82
C ASN A 135 28.39 8.61 -7.84
N ASN A 136 27.59 7.88 -7.08
CA ASN A 136 26.13 8.06 -6.99
C ASN A 136 25.39 7.90 -8.33
N THR A 137 25.94 7.15 -9.30
CA THR A 137 25.30 6.93 -10.61
C THR A 137 24.41 5.69 -10.64
N ASP A 138 24.62 4.74 -9.72
CA ASP A 138 23.86 3.51 -9.56
C ASP A 138 22.51 3.75 -8.84
N GLY A 139 21.62 2.75 -8.91
CA GLY A 139 20.29 2.83 -8.33
C GLY A 139 19.32 3.75 -9.09
N ASP A 140 18.06 3.75 -8.66
CA ASP A 140 17.02 4.53 -9.34
C ASP A 140 17.14 6.04 -9.02
N ASN A 141 16.96 6.88 -10.04
CA ASN A 141 16.89 8.33 -9.88
C ASN A 141 15.46 8.82 -9.59
N ASN A 142 14.44 8.01 -9.90
CA ASN A 142 13.04 8.36 -9.72
C ASN A 142 12.43 7.59 -8.55
N ASN A 143 12.73 8.03 -7.33
CA ASN A 143 12.26 7.36 -6.13
C ASN A 143 10.80 7.61 -5.78
N ASN A 144 10.15 8.62 -6.38
CA ASN A 144 8.82 9.09 -5.98
C ASN A 144 8.71 9.36 -4.47
N SER A 145 9.82 9.79 -3.87
CA SER A 145 9.96 10.08 -2.43
C SER A 145 9.67 11.53 -2.11
N TRP A 146 9.60 11.84 -0.83
CA TRP A 146 9.43 13.21 -0.33
C TRP A 146 10.07 13.35 1.05
N ASN A 147 11.04 14.23 1.18
CA ASN A 147 11.78 14.48 2.43
C ASN A 147 10.97 15.21 3.53
N CYS A 148 9.71 15.56 3.26
CA CYS A 148 8.83 16.30 4.18
C CYS A 148 9.37 17.67 4.61
N GLY A 149 10.23 18.27 3.80
CA GLY A 149 10.75 19.61 4.00
C GLY A 149 12.23 19.72 4.38
N GLU A 150 12.84 18.63 4.85
CA GLU A 150 14.27 18.59 5.19
C GLU A 150 14.91 17.31 4.64
N GLU A 151 16.07 17.43 4.01
CA GLU A 151 16.80 16.29 3.46
C GLU A 151 17.58 15.54 4.55
N GLY A 152 17.41 14.23 4.64
CA GLY A 152 18.11 13.40 5.61
C GLY A 152 17.51 13.44 7.02
N GLU A 153 18.35 13.19 8.02
CA GLU A 153 17.94 13.25 9.42
C GLU A 153 17.50 14.66 9.81
N SER A 154 16.49 14.75 10.67
CA SER A 154 15.93 16.02 11.13
C SER A 154 15.76 16.01 12.65
N MET A 155 15.92 17.18 13.25
CA MET A 155 15.59 17.44 14.65
C MET A 155 14.33 18.34 14.78
N ASN A 156 13.72 18.73 13.66
CA ASN A 156 12.51 19.54 13.66
C ASN A 156 11.29 18.70 14.04
N PRO A 157 10.61 18.99 15.15
CA PRO A 157 9.46 18.18 15.60
C PRO A 157 8.31 18.13 14.60
N GLU A 158 8.07 19.21 13.83
CA GLU A 158 7.01 19.26 12.83
C GLU A 158 7.32 18.34 11.65
N VAL A 159 8.58 18.33 11.18
CA VAL A 159 9.05 17.42 10.12
C VAL A 159 8.98 15.98 10.59
N LEU A 160 9.43 15.69 11.82
CA LEU A 160 9.38 14.34 12.39
C LEU A 160 7.93 13.83 12.54
N ALA A 161 7.02 14.67 13.03
CA ALA A 161 5.61 14.35 13.15
C ALA A 161 4.97 14.05 11.78
N LEU A 162 5.28 14.88 10.77
CA LEU A 162 4.81 14.67 9.40
C LEU A 162 5.36 13.38 8.82
N ARG A 163 6.66 13.11 8.93
CA ARG A 163 7.30 11.86 8.46
C ARG A 163 6.66 10.64 9.12
N ASN A 164 6.40 10.69 10.42
CA ASN A 164 5.74 9.59 11.14
C ASN A 164 4.32 9.35 10.59
N ARG A 165 3.55 10.41 10.39
CA ARG A 165 2.22 10.34 9.78
C ARG A 165 2.27 9.73 8.38
N MET A 166 3.20 10.16 7.54
CA MET A 166 3.33 9.66 6.16
C MET A 166 3.69 8.17 6.12
N ARG A 167 4.56 7.69 7.02
CA ARG A 167 4.86 6.24 7.16
C ARG A 167 3.63 5.45 7.56
N LYS A 168 2.85 5.94 8.55
CA LYS A 168 1.57 5.31 8.95
C LYS A 168 0.55 5.31 7.81
N ASN A 169 0.43 6.41 7.04
CA ASN A 169 -0.44 6.47 5.87
C ASN A 169 -0.10 5.37 4.86
N SER A 170 1.17 5.24 4.53
CA SER A 170 1.69 4.25 3.58
C SER A 170 1.36 2.83 4.02
N PHE A 171 1.64 2.51 5.28
CA PHE A 171 1.38 1.18 5.82
C PHE A 171 -0.11 0.89 5.93
N ALA A 172 -0.94 1.86 6.33
CA ALA A 172 -2.39 1.73 6.42
C ALA A 172 -3.01 1.47 5.04
N VAL A 173 -2.63 2.23 4.02
CA VAL A 173 -3.13 2.03 2.65
C VAL A 173 -2.69 0.67 2.10
N LEU A 174 -1.44 0.25 2.32
CA LEU A 174 -0.95 -1.06 1.91
C LEU A 174 -1.78 -2.20 2.56
N MET A 175 -2.01 -2.13 3.87
CA MET A 175 -2.75 -3.17 4.60
C MET A 175 -4.24 -3.19 4.25
N CYS A 176 -4.82 -2.08 3.82
CA CYS A 176 -6.21 -1.97 3.42
C CYS A 176 -6.46 -2.21 1.92
N SER A 177 -5.42 -2.42 1.12
CA SER A 177 -5.54 -2.68 -0.32
C SER A 177 -5.75 -4.16 -0.62
N ARG A 178 -6.59 -4.47 -1.61
CA ARG A 178 -6.78 -5.84 -2.12
C ARG A 178 -5.52 -6.35 -2.83
N GLY A 179 -5.24 -7.65 -2.67
CA GLY A 179 -4.03 -8.32 -3.15
C GLY A 179 -3.15 -8.80 -2.00
N ALA A 180 -1.98 -9.36 -2.29
CA ALA A 180 -1.02 -9.75 -1.27
C ALA A 180 -0.19 -8.53 -0.84
N ALA A 181 -0.21 -8.19 0.45
CA ALA A 181 0.61 -7.11 0.98
C ALA A 181 2.04 -7.59 1.27
N MET A 182 3.01 -6.84 0.79
CA MET A 182 4.44 -7.05 1.04
C MET A 182 5.08 -5.74 1.53
N PHE A 183 5.98 -5.82 2.49
CA PHE A 183 6.80 -4.70 2.95
C PHE A 183 8.22 -5.17 3.25
N LEU A 184 9.18 -4.27 3.24
CA LEU A 184 10.59 -4.58 3.50
C LEU A 184 10.79 -4.84 5.00
N ALA A 185 11.58 -5.87 5.32
CA ALA A 185 11.97 -6.15 6.71
C ALA A 185 12.68 -4.94 7.33
N GLY A 186 12.19 -4.49 8.49
CA GLY A 186 12.67 -3.28 9.16
C GLY A 186 11.80 -2.04 8.93
N ASP A 187 10.96 -1.99 7.88
CA ASP A 187 10.04 -0.87 7.67
C ASP A 187 9.11 -0.67 8.86
N GLU A 188 8.72 -1.76 9.54
CA GLU A 188 7.83 -1.75 10.70
C GLU A 188 8.41 -1.05 11.93
N PHE A 189 9.71 -0.86 11.97
CA PHE A 189 10.40 -0.09 13.03
C PHE A 189 11.39 0.93 12.47
N CYS A 190 11.09 1.46 11.27
CA CYS A 190 11.79 2.59 10.70
C CYS A 190 13.27 2.35 10.40
N ASN A 191 13.64 1.15 9.94
CA ASN A 191 15.02 0.89 9.49
C ASN A 191 15.40 1.84 8.36
N THR A 192 16.64 2.30 8.33
CA THR A 192 17.18 3.25 7.35
C THR A 192 18.42 2.69 6.68
N GLN A 193 18.60 3.02 5.41
CA GLN A 193 19.82 2.82 4.65
C GLN A 193 20.53 4.16 4.41
N PHE A 194 20.17 5.18 5.21
CA PHE A 194 20.76 6.54 5.18
C PHE A 194 20.67 7.20 3.79
N GLY A 195 19.56 6.94 3.09
CA GLY A 195 19.35 7.47 1.73
C GLY A 195 20.08 6.69 0.63
N ASN A 196 20.73 5.58 0.96
CA ASN A 196 21.25 4.67 -0.06
C ASN A 196 20.11 3.80 -0.59
N ASN A 197 19.76 3.97 -1.88
CA ASN A 197 18.67 3.24 -2.50
C ASN A 197 19.12 2.02 -3.31
N ASN A 198 20.39 1.59 -3.17
CA ASN A 198 20.95 0.45 -3.87
C ASN A 198 22.04 -0.24 -3.01
N ALA A 199 21.68 -0.67 -1.82
CA ALA A 199 22.60 -1.12 -0.79
C ALA A 199 23.18 -2.54 -1.03
N TYR A 200 23.00 -3.14 -2.21
CA TYR A 200 23.36 -4.54 -2.50
C TYR A 200 24.82 -4.89 -2.27
N CYS A 201 25.73 -3.94 -2.45
CA CYS A 201 27.18 -4.14 -2.29
C CYS A 201 27.71 -3.75 -0.90
N GLN A 202 26.81 -3.39 0.03
CA GLN A 202 27.18 -2.96 1.38
C GLN A 202 27.05 -4.12 2.36
N ASP A 203 28.12 -4.45 3.08
CA ASP A 203 28.12 -5.41 4.19
C ASP A 203 28.47 -4.67 5.50
N ASN A 204 27.64 -3.70 5.84
CA ASN A 204 27.82 -2.81 6.99
C ASN A 204 26.48 -2.21 7.44
N GLU A 205 26.51 -1.20 8.30
CA GLU A 205 25.37 -0.50 8.86
C GLU A 205 24.39 0.09 7.82
N ILE A 206 24.81 0.25 6.57
CA ILE A 206 23.92 0.74 5.51
C ILE A 206 22.87 -0.31 5.13
N SER A 207 23.28 -1.59 5.03
CA SER A 207 22.38 -2.67 4.64
C SER A 207 21.89 -3.53 5.81
N TRP A 208 22.58 -3.49 6.96
CA TRP A 208 22.18 -4.26 8.12
C TRP A 208 20.91 -3.66 8.76
N ILE A 209 20.09 -4.53 9.33
CA ILE A 209 18.92 -4.10 10.09
C ILE A 209 19.35 -3.66 11.48
N ASP A 210 19.09 -2.41 11.83
CA ASP A 210 19.32 -1.88 13.17
C ASP A 210 18.15 -2.19 14.12
N TRP A 211 18.28 -3.27 14.86
CA TRP A 211 17.24 -3.72 15.79
C TRP A 211 17.00 -2.78 16.98
N SER A 212 17.92 -1.85 17.28
CA SER A 212 17.73 -0.84 18.34
C SER A 212 16.61 0.14 18.00
N ARG A 213 16.33 0.33 16.71
CA ARG A 213 15.26 1.20 16.21
C ARG A 213 13.87 0.68 16.58
N LYS A 214 13.72 -0.60 16.88
CA LYS A 214 12.43 -1.16 17.35
C LYS A 214 11.99 -0.54 18.67
N GLU A 215 12.92 -0.26 19.58
CA GLU A 215 12.60 0.44 20.84
C GLU A 215 12.36 1.93 20.59
N GLN A 216 13.21 2.56 19.78
CA GLN A 216 13.12 3.97 19.42
C GLN A 216 11.82 4.32 18.69
N TYR A 217 11.36 3.45 17.78
CA TYR A 217 10.15 3.63 16.97
C TYR A 217 9.05 2.62 17.35
N SER A 218 8.93 2.32 18.65
CA SER A 218 7.96 1.35 19.17
C SER A 218 6.51 1.67 18.78
N GLU A 219 6.14 2.94 18.70
CA GLU A 219 4.82 3.38 18.22
C GLU A 219 4.53 2.89 16.78
N MET A 220 5.48 3.04 15.86
CA MET A 220 5.32 2.55 14.50
C MET A 220 5.24 1.03 14.45
N PHE A 221 6.04 0.34 15.25
CA PHE A 221 6.00 -1.12 15.35
C PHE A 221 4.65 -1.64 15.83
N GLU A 222 4.09 -1.06 16.89
CA GLU A 222 2.76 -1.43 17.40
C GLU A 222 1.66 -1.06 16.40
N PHE A 223 1.77 0.07 15.72
CA PHE A 223 0.85 0.45 14.63
C PHE A 223 0.87 -0.59 13.50
N CYS A 224 2.03 -1.04 13.06
CA CYS A 224 2.14 -2.07 12.02
C CYS A 224 1.50 -3.40 12.47
N LYS A 225 1.74 -3.84 13.70
CA LYS A 225 1.09 -5.02 14.27
C LYS A 225 -0.42 -4.89 14.27
N PHE A 226 -0.93 -3.74 14.69
CA PHE A 226 -2.35 -3.44 14.70
C PHE A 226 -2.95 -3.52 13.28
N MET A 227 -2.32 -2.90 12.29
CA MET A 227 -2.79 -2.92 10.89
C MET A 227 -2.78 -4.33 10.29
N ILE A 228 -1.77 -5.14 10.60
CA ILE A 228 -1.70 -6.55 10.19
C ILE A 228 -2.84 -7.34 10.82
N GLN A 229 -3.12 -7.12 12.10
CA GLN A 229 -4.21 -7.78 12.80
C GLN A 229 -5.58 -7.37 12.21
N LEU A 230 -5.79 -6.08 11.99
CA LEU A 230 -6.99 -5.55 11.34
C LEU A 230 -7.22 -6.23 9.97
N ARG A 231 -6.18 -6.33 9.13
CA ARG A 231 -6.29 -7.02 7.85
C ARG A 231 -6.64 -8.52 8.00
N LYS A 232 -6.12 -9.19 9.03
CA LYS A 232 -6.45 -10.61 9.30
C LYS A 232 -7.90 -10.80 9.75
N GLU A 233 -8.41 -9.89 10.57
CA GLU A 233 -9.78 -9.93 11.10
C GLU A 233 -10.84 -9.59 10.05
N HIS A 234 -10.48 -8.80 9.03
CA HIS A 234 -11.39 -8.31 7.99
C HIS A 234 -11.07 -8.93 6.61
N PRO A 235 -11.63 -10.11 6.29
CA PRO A 235 -11.36 -10.79 5.01
C PRO A 235 -11.69 -9.95 3.78
N ILE A 236 -12.65 -9.03 3.88
CA ILE A 236 -13.05 -8.13 2.77
C ILE A 236 -11.90 -7.25 2.25
N LEU A 237 -10.88 -6.99 3.09
CA LEU A 237 -9.66 -6.27 2.69
C LEU A 237 -8.71 -7.13 1.85
N ARG A 238 -8.93 -8.45 1.80
CA ARG A 238 -8.08 -9.40 1.06
C ARG A 238 -8.72 -9.91 -0.22
N GLY A 239 -10.05 -9.88 -0.30
CA GLY A 239 -10.80 -10.38 -1.44
C GLY A 239 -12.31 -10.36 -1.19
N ARG A 240 -13.05 -11.02 -2.07
CA ARG A 240 -14.51 -11.11 -1.99
C ARG A 240 -14.95 -12.00 -0.85
N SER A 241 -15.98 -11.60 -0.14
CA SER A 241 -16.50 -12.35 1.02
C SER A 241 -18.02 -12.56 0.97
N GLY A 242 -18.65 -12.40 -0.20
CA GLY A 242 -20.09 -12.50 -0.38
C GLY A 242 -20.83 -11.16 -0.13
N PRO A 243 -22.12 -11.09 -0.51
CA PRO A 243 -22.89 -9.85 -0.44
C PRO A 243 -23.20 -9.44 1.01
N SER A 244 -23.12 -8.14 1.28
CA SER A 244 -23.53 -7.58 2.57
C SER A 244 -25.06 -7.62 2.74
N GLY A 245 -25.53 -7.82 3.96
CA GLY A 245 -26.96 -7.76 4.29
C GLY A 245 -27.51 -6.31 4.34
N CYS A 246 -26.60 -5.31 4.33
CA CYS A 246 -26.98 -3.89 4.23
C CYS A 246 -27.36 -3.45 2.82
N GLY A 247 -27.20 -4.30 1.80
CA GLY A 247 -27.44 -3.96 0.41
C GLY A 247 -26.38 -3.04 -0.21
N PHE A 248 -25.26 -2.82 0.44
CA PHE A 248 -24.14 -2.08 -0.15
C PHE A 248 -23.43 -2.91 -1.21
N PRO A 249 -22.95 -2.28 -2.29
CA PRO A 249 -22.12 -2.96 -3.27
C PRO A 249 -20.84 -3.45 -2.60
N GLU A 250 -20.26 -4.54 -3.12
CA GLU A 250 -19.04 -5.12 -2.60
C GLU A 250 -17.89 -4.11 -2.51
N VAL A 251 -17.86 -3.18 -3.46
CA VAL A 251 -16.90 -2.08 -3.54
C VAL A 251 -17.65 -0.82 -3.94
N SER A 252 -17.31 0.29 -3.30
CA SER A 252 -17.71 1.62 -3.78
C SER A 252 -16.60 2.62 -3.59
N VAL A 253 -16.60 3.61 -4.47
CA VAL A 253 -15.60 4.69 -4.52
C VAL A 253 -16.30 6.00 -4.20
N HIS A 254 -15.61 6.85 -3.48
CA HIS A 254 -16.10 8.14 -3.02
C HIS A 254 -14.98 9.17 -3.18
N ASN A 255 -15.35 10.44 -3.29
CA ASN A 255 -14.44 11.55 -3.00
C ASN A 255 -14.73 12.11 -1.60
N SER A 256 -14.66 13.41 -1.39
CA SER A 256 -15.09 14.04 -0.12
C SER A 256 -16.60 13.89 0.17
N LYS A 257 -17.40 13.48 -0.84
CA LYS A 257 -18.84 13.19 -0.70
C LYS A 257 -19.10 11.71 -0.91
N ALA A 258 -19.98 11.16 -0.07
CA ALA A 258 -20.42 9.78 -0.22
C ALA A 258 -21.06 9.53 -1.60
N TRP A 259 -20.77 8.38 -2.21
CA TRP A 259 -21.29 7.93 -3.49
C TRP A 259 -20.89 8.78 -4.72
N ASN A 260 -19.98 9.74 -4.55
CA ASN A 260 -19.40 10.47 -5.66
C ASN A 260 -17.99 9.94 -5.96
N ALA A 261 -17.84 9.25 -7.08
CA ALA A 261 -16.58 8.65 -7.53
C ALA A 261 -15.80 9.55 -8.52
N GLU A 262 -16.27 10.78 -8.77
CA GLU A 262 -15.61 11.67 -9.71
C GLU A 262 -14.25 12.11 -9.17
N CYS A 263 -13.22 11.87 -9.98
CA CYS A 263 -11.86 12.33 -9.75
C CYS A 263 -11.42 13.25 -10.90
N ASN A 264 -10.72 14.30 -10.56
CA ASN A 264 -10.05 15.20 -11.50
C ASN A 264 -8.58 15.38 -11.09
N GLN A 265 -7.86 16.26 -11.76
CA GLN A 265 -6.44 16.49 -11.47
C GLN A 265 -6.19 17.04 -10.06
N ASP A 266 -7.14 17.79 -9.49
CA ASP A 266 -7.05 18.41 -8.18
C ASP A 266 -7.63 17.54 -7.06
N THR A 267 -8.03 16.30 -7.37
CA THR A 267 -8.57 15.39 -6.36
C THR A 267 -7.47 14.84 -5.49
N HIS A 268 -7.44 15.26 -4.23
CA HIS A 268 -6.50 14.81 -3.20
C HIS A 268 -7.16 14.01 -2.08
N THR A 269 -8.50 13.92 -2.09
CA THR A 269 -9.25 13.19 -1.08
C THR A 269 -10.09 12.12 -1.75
N ILE A 270 -9.87 10.87 -1.35
CA ILE A 270 -10.61 9.71 -1.84
C ILE A 270 -11.14 8.88 -0.68
N GLY A 271 -12.23 8.18 -0.95
CA GLY A 271 -12.79 7.16 -0.07
C GLY A 271 -13.02 5.87 -0.85
N VAL A 272 -12.69 4.75 -0.24
CA VAL A 272 -12.99 3.42 -0.75
C VAL A 272 -13.72 2.64 0.33
N MET A 273 -14.87 2.06 0.00
CA MET A 273 -15.60 1.19 0.90
C MET A 273 -15.62 -0.23 0.36
N PHE A 274 -15.26 -1.18 1.23
CA PHE A 274 -15.46 -2.60 1.01
C PHE A 274 -16.63 -3.06 1.88
N ALA A 275 -17.57 -3.80 1.30
CA ALA A 275 -18.72 -4.34 2.01
C ALA A 275 -18.93 -5.82 1.67
N GLY A 276 -19.11 -6.64 2.69
CA GLY A 276 -19.28 -8.07 2.53
C GLY A 276 -19.63 -8.75 3.85
N ARG A 277 -19.09 -9.96 4.04
CA ARG A 277 -19.30 -10.79 5.22
C ARG A 277 -18.00 -11.02 5.97
N ASN A 278 -18.13 -11.19 7.30
CA ASN A 278 -17.01 -11.60 8.15
C ASN A 278 -16.54 -13.04 7.82
N ALA A 279 -15.43 -13.45 8.43
CA ALA A 279 -14.82 -14.75 8.18
C ALA A 279 -15.78 -15.96 8.45
N SER A 280 -16.71 -15.83 9.38
CA SER A 280 -17.71 -16.86 9.71
C SER A 280 -18.96 -16.78 8.84
N ASN A 281 -19.08 -15.81 7.96
CA ASN A 281 -20.25 -15.54 7.12
C ASN A 281 -21.55 -15.26 7.90
N THR A 282 -21.43 -14.84 9.15
CA THR A 282 -22.58 -14.62 10.05
C THR A 282 -23.02 -13.18 10.10
N GLU A 283 -22.10 -12.22 9.92
CA GLU A 283 -22.35 -10.79 10.05
C GLU A 283 -21.76 -10.01 8.88
N ASP A 284 -22.30 -8.81 8.67
CA ASP A 284 -21.71 -7.88 7.72
C ASP A 284 -20.36 -7.40 8.23
N ASP A 285 -19.42 -7.32 7.30
CA ASP A 285 -18.12 -6.71 7.46
C ASP A 285 -18.00 -5.58 6.46
N ILE A 286 -17.93 -4.34 6.96
CA ILE A 286 -17.94 -3.13 6.12
C ILE A 286 -16.87 -2.20 6.63
N ILE A 287 -15.89 -1.94 5.77
CA ILE A 287 -14.74 -1.06 6.04
C ILE A 287 -14.72 0.08 5.03
N TYR A 288 -14.55 1.29 5.53
CA TYR A 288 -14.32 2.49 4.74
C TYR A 288 -12.91 3.00 4.99
N ILE A 289 -12.20 3.35 3.93
CA ILE A 289 -10.86 3.91 3.97
C ILE A 289 -10.93 5.29 3.33
N GLY A 290 -10.68 6.33 4.13
CA GLY A 290 -10.53 7.71 3.67
C GLY A 290 -9.05 8.07 3.60
N VAL A 291 -8.62 8.67 2.50
CA VAL A 291 -7.25 9.18 2.32
C VAL A 291 -7.32 10.63 1.93
N ASN A 292 -6.74 11.51 2.75
CA ASN A 292 -6.57 12.92 2.45
C ASN A 292 -5.08 13.21 2.22
N THR A 293 -4.68 13.46 0.99
CA THR A 293 -3.30 13.83 0.65
C THR A 293 -3.12 15.35 0.51
N PHE A 294 -4.19 16.12 0.74
CA PHE A 294 -4.15 17.57 0.73
C PHE A 294 -3.44 18.12 1.98
N TRP A 295 -2.91 19.34 1.88
CA TRP A 295 -2.20 20.02 2.97
C TRP A 295 -3.12 20.80 3.92
N GLU A 296 -4.43 20.73 3.75
CA GLU A 296 -5.45 21.33 4.60
C GLU A 296 -6.41 20.28 5.16
N TYR A 297 -7.16 20.66 6.18
CA TYR A 297 -8.25 19.84 6.69
C TYR A 297 -9.33 19.67 5.64
N CYS A 298 -9.84 18.48 5.51
CA CYS A 298 -10.89 18.14 4.56
C CYS A 298 -12.02 17.40 5.27
N ASP A 299 -13.26 17.82 5.01
CA ASP A 299 -14.42 17.08 5.45
C ASP A 299 -14.69 15.91 4.49
N ILE A 300 -14.95 14.73 5.05
CA ILE A 300 -15.38 13.55 4.29
C ILE A 300 -16.76 13.12 4.78
N GLU A 301 -17.61 12.75 3.83
CA GLU A 301 -18.93 12.20 4.10
C GLU A 301 -18.88 10.68 3.92
N LEU A 302 -19.22 9.96 4.99
CA LEU A 302 -19.35 8.50 4.96
C LEU A 302 -20.74 8.10 4.45
N PRO A 303 -20.91 6.94 3.79
CA PRO A 303 -22.21 6.41 3.41
C PRO A 303 -23.16 6.33 4.60
N LYS A 304 -24.44 6.77 4.39
CA LYS A 304 -25.47 6.67 5.39
C LYS A 304 -25.80 5.21 5.67
N LEU A 305 -25.82 4.84 6.93
CA LEU A 305 -26.06 3.47 7.38
C LEU A 305 -27.56 3.20 7.65
N PRO A 306 -28.01 1.93 7.55
CA PRO A 306 -29.31 1.52 8.07
C PRO A 306 -29.42 1.74 9.58
N LEU A 307 -30.69 1.79 10.08
CA LEU A 307 -30.96 1.90 11.52
C LEU A 307 -30.26 0.81 12.34
N GLY A 308 -29.84 1.15 13.56
CA GLY A 308 -29.12 0.26 14.46
C GLY A 308 -27.65 0.02 14.09
N ARG A 309 -27.08 0.85 13.22
CA ARG A 309 -25.67 0.78 12.81
C ARG A 309 -25.01 2.15 12.87
N LYS A 310 -23.72 2.16 13.22
CA LYS A 310 -22.89 3.37 13.26
C LYS A 310 -21.51 3.11 12.67
N TRP A 311 -20.88 4.18 12.23
CA TRP A 311 -19.46 4.17 11.89
C TRP A 311 -18.61 4.34 13.13
N LYS A 312 -17.62 3.43 13.31
CA LYS A 312 -16.57 3.54 14.32
C LYS A 312 -15.23 3.70 13.65
N VAL A 313 -14.47 4.72 14.02
CA VAL A 313 -13.13 4.94 13.51
C VAL A 313 -12.16 4.01 14.22
N LEU A 314 -11.47 3.17 13.44
CA LEU A 314 -10.47 2.22 13.92
C LEU A 314 -9.05 2.74 13.78
N VAL A 315 -8.82 3.63 12.80
CA VAL A 315 -7.51 4.23 12.51
C VAL A 315 -7.71 5.69 12.15
N ASN A 316 -6.89 6.55 12.70
CA ASN A 316 -6.70 7.92 12.26
C ASN A 316 -5.23 8.27 12.44
N THR A 317 -4.50 8.36 11.35
CA THR A 317 -3.03 8.55 11.37
C THR A 317 -2.58 9.93 11.85
N GLU A 318 -3.52 10.85 12.10
CA GLU A 318 -3.25 12.12 12.78
C GLU A 318 -2.70 11.90 14.19
N PHE A 319 -3.18 10.86 14.87
CA PHE A 319 -2.87 10.58 16.27
C PHE A 319 -1.80 9.49 16.43
N GLU A 320 -1.12 9.51 17.55
CA GLU A 320 -0.20 8.42 17.91
C GLU A 320 -0.97 7.12 18.16
N HIS A 321 -0.33 6.01 17.86
CA HIS A 321 -0.86 4.68 18.14
C HIS A 321 -0.35 4.20 19.51
N THR A 322 -1.25 4.14 20.49
CA THR A 322 -1.00 3.56 21.81
C THR A 322 -1.96 2.40 22.06
N GLN A 323 -1.68 1.56 23.06
CA GLN A 323 -2.55 0.42 23.39
C GLN A 323 -3.98 0.84 23.75
N ASP A 324 -4.13 2.04 24.35
CA ASP A 324 -5.41 2.55 24.86
C ASP A 324 -6.02 3.61 23.93
N VAL A 325 -5.49 3.82 22.72
CA VAL A 325 -6.01 4.85 21.81
C VAL A 325 -7.42 4.51 21.36
N ASP A 326 -8.35 5.44 21.57
CA ASP A 326 -9.68 5.39 20.97
C ASP A 326 -9.76 6.46 19.86
N TYR A 327 -9.44 6.05 18.65
CA TYR A 327 -9.49 6.93 17.49
C TYR A 327 -10.87 7.49 17.22
N ASP A 328 -11.95 6.77 17.61
CA ASP A 328 -13.30 7.22 17.41
C ASP A 328 -13.61 8.46 18.23
N LEU A 329 -13.16 8.49 19.49
CA LEU A 329 -13.30 9.64 20.38
C LEU A 329 -12.44 10.84 19.96
N LEU A 330 -11.25 10.56 19.41
CA LEU A 330 -10.32 11.62 18.99
C LEU A 330 -10.68 12.24 17.64
N THR A 331 -11.39 11.51 16.78
CA THR A 331 -11.72 11.98 15.42
C THR A 331 -12.76 13.10 15.49
N ARG A 332 -12.50 14.19 14.78
CA ARG A 332 -13.42 15.32 14.68
C ARG A 332 -14.66 14.93 13.88
N ARG A 333 -15.83 14.98 14.52
CA ARG A 333 -17.12 14.69 13.92
C ARG A 333 -17.97 15.95 13.84
N LYS A 334 -18.55 16.24 12.67
CA LYS A 334 -19.60 17.25 12.47
C LYS A 334 -20.99 16.63 12.53
N SER A 335 -21.10 15.34 12.20
CA SER A 335 -22.29 14.50 12.36
C SER A 335 -21.90 13.02 12.35
N ASP A 336 -22.88 12.11 12.43
CA ASP A 336 -22.64 10.66 12.40
C ASP A 336 -21.91 10.18 11.13
N ILE A 337 -22.07 10.91 10.03
CA ILE A 337 -21.47 10.57 8.73
C ILE A 337 -20.49 11.62 8.22
N LEU A 338 -20.36 12.78 8.85
CA LEU A 338 -19.47 13.86 8.39
C LEU A 338 -18.30 14.01 9.35
N LEU A 339 -17.12 13.60 8.89
CA LEU A 339 -15.87 13.62 9.64
C LEU A 339 -14.90 14.63 9.04
N THR A 340 -14.06 15.23 9.87
CA THR A 340 -12.97 16.11 9.41
C THR A 340 -11.63 15.37 9.51
N MET A 341 -10.96 15.19 8.37
CA MET A 341 -9.63 14.63 8.29
C MET A 341 -8.55 15.70 8.39
N CYS A 342 -7.49 15.39 9.10
CA CYS A 342 -6.26 16.18 9.16
C CYS A 342 -5.57 16.26 7.79
N PRO A 343 -4.76 17.31 7.54
CA PRO A 343 -3.85 17.32 6.41
C PRO A 343 -3.00 16.04 6.34
N ARG A 344 -2.89 15.47 5.13
CA ARG A 344 -2.04 14.31 4.86
C ARG A 344 -2.27 13.15 5.83
N SER A 345 -3.51 12.68 5.92
CA SER A 345 -3.89 11.61 6.85
C SER A 345 -4.72 10.51 6.18
N VAL A 346 -4.74 9.36 6.82
CA VAL A 346 -5.59 8.21 6.49
C VAL A 346 -6.51 7.91 7.65
N LEU A 347 -7.77 7.61 7.33
CA LEU A 347 -8.79 7.21 8.27
C LEU A 347 -9.36 5.86 7.83
N VAL A 348 -9.49 4.91 8.77
CA VAL A 348 -10.19 3.65 8.53
C VAL A 348 -11.37 3.57 9.50
N ALA A 349 -12.57 3.37 8.97
CA ALA A 349 -13.77 3.22 9.77
C ALA A 349 -14.47 1.89 9.46
N ARG A 350 -15.08 1.30 10.48
CA ARG A 350 -15.85 0.07 10.41
C ARG A 350 -17.30 0.33 10.79
N VAL A 351 -18.22 -0.44 10.20
CA VAL A 351 -19.62 -0.45 10.65
C VAL A 351 -19.78 -1.36 11.86
N GLU A 352 -20.36 -0.82 12.91
CA GLU A 352 -20.76 -1.57 14.11
C GLU A 352 -22.27 -1.54 14.29
N LYS A 353 -22.84 -2.62 14.87
CA LYS A 353 -24.19 -2.62 15.40
C LYS A 353 -24.19 -1.90 16.74
N TYR A 354 -25.20 -1.09 16.98
CA TYR A 354 -25.48 -0.62 18.32
C TYR A 354 -26.93 -0.96 18.67
N PHE A 355 -27.12 -1.38 19.90
CA PHE A 355 -28.43 -1.61 20.46
C PHE A 355 -28.73 -0.35 21.31
N GLU A 356 -29.86 0.31 21.03
CA GLU A 356 -30.38 1.37 21.89
C GLU A 356 -30.84 0.80 23.22
#